data_b17a46033d94f58fba675d6abcf14825
#
_entry.id   b17a46033d94f58fba675d6abcf14825
#
_cell.length_a   1.000
_cell.length_b   1.000
_cell.length_c   1.000
_cell.angle_alpha   90.00
_cell.angle_beta   90.00
_cell.angle_gamma   90.00
#
_symmetry.space_group_name_H-M   'P 1'
#
loop_
_entity.id
_entity.type
_entity.pdbx_description
1 polymer ?
#
loop_
_entity_poly.entity_id
_entity_poly.type
_entity_poly.pdbx_seq_one_letter_code
_entity_poly.pdbx_strand_id
1 'polypeptide(L)'
;MYKKYDKILNKGFQLSDFVETGIEVTEKLDGSNASFTYDADAKKVRVFSRNQELTENNSLNGFYQYVQEFVKDFNDLQIATLSDYTIFGEWLTKHTVTYKDEAYNKFYAFDVFNKKSGYYVSHRLRLEVFSTLQLKTPEEFMTFEPDELLILNKEKILSGIKECVGKSNLTLIPNTGEGIVIKSLGVRDPDNNPSYKLVTDRFRETKGLKQQKPTGLQVHLVDYAITEARMKKIIFKKLDEQVLTEEDLSLQNFGKVMGSVAKDFQDDIIEEEMDEIIKQIRKRIGKQLPNLLRPFLEEKDREMGDL
;
A
#
# COMPACT_ATOMS: atom_id res chain seq x y z
N MET A 1 -5.41 -0.78 22.28
CA MET A 1 -6.39 -0.77 21.15
C MET A 1 -5.67 -1.19 19.88
N TYR A 2 -6.26 -2.01 19.02
CA TYR A 2 -5.69 -2.38 17.72
C TYR A 2 -5.68 -1.16 16.78
N LYS A 3 -4.53 -0.86 16.15
CA LYS A 3 -4.41 0.15 15.09
C LYS A 3 -4.12 -0.58 13.78
N LYS A 4 -5.00 -0.44 12.79
CA LYS A 4 -4.75 -0.89 11.42
C LYS A 4 -3.79 0.09 10.73
N TYR A 5 -2.82 -0.40 9.97
CA TYR A 5 -1.95 0.47 9.17
C TYR A 5 -2.74 1.17 8.06
N ASP A 6 -2.50 2.46 7.92
CA ASP A 6 -3.23 3.28 6.97
C ASP A 6 -2.87 2.96 5.53
N LYS A 7 -3.76 3.32 4.61
CA LYS A 7 -3.57 3.04 3.19
C LYS A 7 -2.52 3.97 2.60
N ILE A 8 -1.60 3.41 1.83
CA ILE A 8 -0.62 4.16 1.05
C ILE A 8 -1.22 4.43 -0.33
N LEU A 9 -1.18 5.70 -0.77
CA LEU A 9 -1.76 6.13 -2.03
C LEU A 9 -0.91 5.68 -3.23
N ASN A 10 -1.56 5.27 -4.30
CA ASN A 10 -0.91 4.87 -5.56
C ASN A 10 -0.95 5.97 -6.63
N LYS A 11 -1.57 7.11 -6.35
CA LYS A 11 -1.77 8.24 -7.26
C LYS A 11 -1.61 9.56 -6.54
N GLY A 12 -1.33 10.60 -7.30
CA GLY A 12 -1.35 11.98 -6.79
C GLY A 12 -0.06 12.45 -6.14
N PHE A 13 1.02 11.66 -6.15
CA PHE A 13 2.31 12.12 -5.62
C PHE A 13 2.77 13.42 -6.28
N GLN A 14 2.99 14.44 -5.46
CA GLN A 14 3.59 15.70 -5.83
C GLN A 14 4.70 16.06 -4.84
N LEU A 15 5.84 16.45 -5.35
CA LEU A 15 6.98 16.85 -4.51
C LEU A 15 6.65 18.06 -3.61
N SER A 16 5.71 18.92 -4.08
CA SER A 16 5.21 20.05 -3.30
C SER A 16 4.57 19.68 -1.96
N ASP A 17 4.03 18.46 -1.83
CA ASP A 17 3.35 18.01 -0.61
C ASP A 17 4.35 17.79 0.55
N PHE A 18 5.64 17.80 0.26
CA PHE A 18 6.71 17.44 1.17
C PHE A 18 7.70 18.57 1.47
N VAL A 19 7.53 19.75 0.86
CA VAL A 19 8.50 20.85 1.00
C VAL A 19 8.69 21.35 2.44
N GLU A 20 7.68 21.16 3.29
CA GLU A 20 7.75 21.58 4.70
C GLU A 20 8.28 20.47 5.63
N THR A 21 8.22 19.22 5.19
CA THR A 21 8.50 18.07 6.06
C THR A 21 9.67 17.21 5.61
N GLY A 22 10.17 17.42 4.39
CA GLY A 22 11.12 16.51 3.77
C GLY A 22 10.51 15.18 3.36
N ILE A 23 11.27 14.38 2.63
CA ILE A 23 10.84 13.04 2.17
C ILE A 23 11.89 11.97 2.45
N GLU A 24 11.40 10.75 2.64
CA GLU A 24 12.17 9.52 2.50
C GLU A 24 11.61 8.67 1.37
N VAL A 25 12.48 7.91 0.74
CA VAL A 25 12.17 6.93 -0.31
C VAL A 25 12.76 5.59 0.11
N THR A 26 11.90 4.62 0.39
CA THR A 26 12.30 3.29 0.84
C THR A 26 11.85 2.22 -0.14
N GLU A 27 12.52 1.06 -0.12
CA GLU A 27 12.07 -0.14 -0.82
C GLU A 27 10.67 -0.53 -0.38
N LYS A 28 9.81 -0.87 -1.34
CA LYS A 28 8.53 -1.51 -1.07
C LYS A 28 8.70 -3.02 -1.15
N LEU A 29 8.64 -3.69 -0.02
CA LEU A 29 8.68 -5.15 0.07
C LEU A 29 7.31 -5.76 -0.23
N ASP A 30 7.32 -6.92 -0.87
CA ASP A 30 6.15 -7.72 -1.23
C ASP A 30 6.03 -8.92 -0.28
N GLY A 31 5.33 -8.72 0.80
CA GLY A 31 5.06 -9.69 1.85
C GLY A 31 3.71 -9.42 2.51
N SER A 32 3.60 -9.72 3.80
CA SER A 32 2.39 -9.53 4.57
C SER A 32 2.55 -8.38 5.56
N ASN A 33 1.66 -7.39 5.49
CA ASN A 33 1.63 -6.31 6.48
C ASN A 33 1.34 -6.87 7.87
N ALA A 34 2.23 -6.59 8.80
CA ALA A 34 2.20 -7.11 10.15
C ALA A 34 2.57 -6.04 11.17
N SER A 35 2.17 -6.23 12.42
CA SER A 35 2.53 -5.31 13.50
C SER A 35 2.53 -6.00 14.85
N PHE A 36 3.24 -5.39 15.81
CA PHE A 36 3.22 -5.84 17.18
C PHE A 36 3.42 -4.68 18.16
N THR A 37 2.98 -4.88 19.39
CA THR A 37 3.08 -3.91 20.49
C THR A 37 3.08 -4.66 21.82
N TYR A 38 3.48 -4.01 22.92
CA TYR A 38 3.32 -4.57 24.25
C TYR A 38 2.10 -3.97 24.94
N ASP A 39 1.29 -4.83 25.52
CA ASP A 39 0.15 -4.48 26.37
C ASP A 39 0.62 -4.50 27.83
N ALA A 40 0.83 -3.31 28.40
CA ALA A 40 1.36 -3.18 29.75
C ALA A 40 0.40 -3.70 30.83
N ASP A 41 -0.92 -3.57 30.60
CA ASP A 41 -1.95 -4.05 31.53
C ASP A 41 -2.02 -5.58 31.56
N ALA A 42 -2.00 -6.19 30.37
CA ALA A 42 -2.00 -7.64 30.21
C ALA A 42 -0.60 -8.28 30.36
N LYS A 43 0.47 -7.44 30.44
CA LYS A 43 1.87 -7.84 30.52
C LYS A 43 2.26 -8.85 29.41
N LYS A 44 1.79 -8.62 28.20
CA LYS A 44 2.05 -9.50 27.05
C LYS A 44 2.25 -8.76 25.76
N VAL A 45 2.98 -9.36 24.84
CA VAL A 45 3.09 -8.89 23.48
C VAL A 45 1.82 -9.27 22.71
N ARG A 46 1.27 -8.30 21.99
CA ARG A 46 0.15 -8.50 21.06
C ARG A 46 0.66 -8.36 19.63
N VAL A 47 0.26 -9.28 18.80
CA VAL A 47 0.75 -9.44 17.43
C VAL A 47 -0.45 -9.38 16.48
N PHE A 48 -0.30 -8.70 15.35
CA PHE A 48 -1.40 -8.45 14.44
C PHE A 48 -0.98 -8.67 12.99
N SER A 49 -1.87 -9.20 12.19
CA SER A 49 -1.89 -8.98 10.74
C SER A 49 -2.55 -7.62 10.44
N ARG A 50 -2.67 -7.26 9.18
CA ARG A 50 -3.36 -6.02 8.77
C ARG A 50 -4.78 -5.90 9.32
N ASN A 51 -5.49 -7.01 9.52
CA ASN A 51 -6.93 -6.99 9.78
C ASN A 51 -7.35 -7.60 11.12
N GLN A 52 -6.47 -8.35 11.79
CA GLN A 52 -6.84 -9.09 13.00
C GLN A 52 -5.64 -9.33 13.93
N GLU A 53 -5.95 -9.56 15.19
CA GLU A 53 -4.97 -10.04 16.16
C GLU A 53 -4.64 -11.50 15.89
N LEU A 54 -3.35 -11.83 15.97
CA LEU A 54 -2.82 -13.17 15.72
C LEU A 54 -2.73 -13.98 17.01
N THR A 55 -2.78 -15.27 16.85
CA THR A 55 -2.64 -16.26 17.90
C THR A 55 -1.73 -17.39 17.45
N GLU A 56 -1.43 -18.34 18.32
CA GLU A 56 -0.65 -19.52 17.96
C GLU A 56 -1.29 -20.31 16.81
N ASN A 57 -2.63 -20.41 16.79
CA ASN A 57 -3.37 -21.15 15.77
C ASN A 57 -3.62 -20.33 14.49
N ASN A 58 -3.42 -19.01 14.52
CA ASN A 58 -3.53 -18.12 13.38
C ASN A 58 -2.32 -17.19 13.37
N SER A 59 -1.21 -17.68 12.86
CA SER A 59 0.11 -17.13 13.08
C SER A 59 0.63 -16.22 11.99
N LEU A 60 -0.10 -15.97 10.89
CA LEU A 60 0.39 -15.28 9.71
C LEU A 60 1.71 -15.90 9.20
N ASN A 61 1.66 -17.16 8.80
CA ASN A 61 2.83 -17.92 8.32
C ASN A 61 4.04 -17.86 9.28
N GLY A 62 3.79 -18.03 10.58
CA GLY A 62 4.83 -18.08 11.61
C GLY A 62 5.23 -16.73 12.20
N PHE A 63 4.63 -15.61 11.80
CA PHE A 63 4.95 -14.29 12.35
C PHE A 63 4.67 -14.20 13.86
N TYR A 64 3.56 -14.80 14.33
CA TYR A 64 3.26 -14.82 15.75
C TYR A 64 4.40 -15.45 16.57
N GLN A 65 4.85 -16.64 16.16
CA GLN A 65 5.94 -17.36 16.84
C GLN A 65 7.26 -16.57 16.75
N TYR A 66 7.55 -15.98 15.58
CA TYR A 66 8.72 -15.14 15.39
C TYR A 66 8.74 -13.98 16.41
N VAL A 67 7.63 -13.27 16.58
CA VAL A 67 7.56 -12.15 17.52
C VAL A 67 7.69 -12.63 18.98
N GLN A 68 7.05 -13.75 19.35
CA GLN A 68 7.15 -14.28 20.72
C GLN A 68 8.61 -14.62 21.06
N GLU A 69 9.38 -15.23 20.14
CA GLU A 69 10.78 -15.53 20.36
C GLU A 69 11.65 -14.28 20.30
N PHE A 70 11.35 -13.34 19.39
CA PHE A 70 12.11 -12.09 19.22
C PHE A 70 12.08 -11.21 20.47
N VAL A 71 10.97 -11.13 21.18
CA VAL A 71 10.81 -10.27 22.36
C VAL A 71 11.19 -10.95 23.68
N LYS A 72 11.47 -12.24 23.64
CA LYS A 72 11.70 -13.06 24.83
C LYS A 72 12.80 -12.54 25.74
N ASP A 73 13.88 -12.03 25.12
CA ASP A 73 15.06 -11.55 25.84
C ASP A 73 15.13 -10.00 25.90
N PHE A 74 14.01 -9.33 25.67
CA PHE A 74 13.94 -7.87 25.74
C PHE A 74 14.19 -7.37 27.18
N ASN A 75 15.05 -6.37 27.29
CA ASN A 75 15.28 -5.66 28.53
C ASN A 75 14.16 -4.64 28.84
N ASP A 76 14.20 -4.03 30.04
CA ASP A 76 13.19 -3.08 30.51
C ASP A 76 13.02 -1.88 29.56
N LEU A 77 14.10 -1.36 28.96
CA LEU A 77 14.03 -0.26 28.00
C LEU A 77 13.30 -0.68 26.71
N GLN A 78 13.58 -1.86 26.19
CA GLN A 78 12.91 -2.37 25.00
C GLN A 78 11.42 -2.65 25.25
N ILE A 79 11.09 -3.22 26.41
CA ILE A 79 9.68 -3.41 26.82
C ILE A 79 8.97 -2.08 27.00
N ALA A 80 9.59 -1.09 27.67
CA ALA A 80 9.02 0.25 27.81
C ALA A 80 8.80 0.91 26.46
N THR A 81 9.77 0.83 25.56
CA THR A 81 9.64 1.32 24.18
C THR A 81 8.46 0.66 23.47
N LEU A 82 8.37 -0.66 23.52
CA LEU A 82 7.28 -1.39 22.87
C LEU A 82 5.91 -1.14 23.53
N SER A 83 5.90 -0.72 24.82
CA SER A 83 4.69 -0.31 25.54
C SER A 83 4.12 1.02 25.03
N ASP A 84 4.99 1.94 24.56
CA ASP A 84 4.56 3.25 24.05
C ASP A 84 4.16 3.22 22.57
N TYR A 85 4.73 2.25 21.82
CA TYR A 85 4.62 2.23 20.38
C TYR A 85 4.00 0.94 19.83
N THR A 86 3.37 1.06 18.66
CA THR A 86 3.06 -0.07 17.78
C THR A 86 4.04 -0.05 16.61
N ILE A 87 4.71 -1.16 16.38
CA ILE A 87 5.69 -1.33 15.31
C ILE A 87 4.98 -1.96 14.11
N PHE A 88 5.04 -1.29 12.95
CA PHE A 88 4.53 -1.80 11.69
C PHE A 88 5.68 -2.22 10.78
N GLY A 89 5.46 -3.29 10.03
CA GLY A 89 6.46 -3.80 9.10
C GLY A 89 5.87 -4.80 8.11
N GLU A 90 6.75 -5.31 7.27
CA GLU A 90 6.44 -6.37 6.33
C GLU A 90 7.05 -7.68 6.84
N TRP A 91 6.20 -8.68 7.03
CA TRP A 91 6.60 -10.05 7.25
C TRP A 91 6.84 -10.72 5.91
N LEU A 92 8.10 -11.01 5.60
CA LEU A 92 8.49 -11.44 4.27
C LEU A 92 8.26 -12.95 4.11
N THR A 93 7.20 -13.28 3.39
CA THR A 93 6.83 -14.63 2.96
C THR A 93 6.83 -14.72 1.43
N LYS A 94 6.59 -15.90 0.86
CA LYS A 94 6.55 -16.07 -0.59
C LYS A 94 5.30 -15.43 -1.18
N HIS A 95 5.48 -14.37 -1.95
CA HIS A 95 4.46 -13.68 -2.71
C HIS A 95 4.85 -13.60 -4.20
N THR A 96 4.59 -12.46 -4.85
CA THR A 96 4.88 -12.30 -6.27
C THR A 96 6.36 -12.06 -6.55
N VAL A 97 7.06 -11.34 -5.65
CA VAL A 97 8.51 -11.14 -5.72
C VAL A 97 9.25 -12.37 -5.22
N THR A 98 10.25 -12.80 -5.96
CA THR A 98 11.17 -13.85 -5.50
C THR A 98 12.37 -13.23 -4.84
N TYR A 99 12.46 -13.38 -3.52
CA TYR A 99 13.60 -12.94 -2.72
C TYR A 99 14.63 -14.05 -2.55
N LYS A 100 15.81 -13.68 -2.07
CA LYS A 100 16.81 -14.63 -1.61
C LYS A 100 16.31 -15.37 -0.37
N ASP A 101 16.71 -16.62 -0.20
CA ASP A 101 16.21 -17.46 0.91
C ASP A 101 16.45 -16.83 2.29
N GLU A 102 17.58 -16.14 2.48
CA GLU A 102 17.92 -15.46 3.72
C GLU A 102 17.02 -14.24 4.03
N ALA A 103 16.27 -13.73 3.08
CA ALA A 103 15.34 -12.62 3.27
C ALA A 103 13.99 -13.06 3.82
N TYR A 104 13.58 -14.29 3.55
CA TYR A 104 12.30 -14.82 4.01
C TYR A 104 12.26 -15.10 5.51
N ASN A 105 11.04 -15.19 6.05
CA ASN A 105 10.75 -15.42 7.45
C ASN A 105 11.46 -14.41 8.37
N LYS A 106 11.51 -13.14 7.92
CA LYS A 106 12.03 -12.01 8.67
C LYS A 106 11.06 -10.85 8.60
N PHE A 107 11.03 -10.09 9.68
CA PHE A 107 10.23 -8.88 9.78
C PHE A 107 11.09 -7.66 9.47
N TYR A 108 10.60 -6.82 8.54
CA TYR A 108 11.23 -5.58 8.14
C TYR A 108 10.34 -4.41 8.57
N ALA A 109 10.74 -3.75 9.65
CA ALA A 109 10.00 -2.64 10.23
C ALA A 109 10.08 -1.41 9.33
N PHE A 110 8.93 -0.78 9.05
CA PHE A 110 8.87 0.40 8.19
C PHE A 110 8.17 1.59 8.85
N ASP A 111 7.44 1.39 9.94
CA ASP A 111 6.74 2.48 10.62
C ASP A 111 6.54 2.27 12.12
N VAL A 112 6.35 3.37 12.85
CA VAL A 112 6.12 3.39 14.30
C VAL A 112 4.96 4.32 14.61
N PHE A 113 3.97 3.81 15.30
CA PHE A 113 2.80 4.56 15.76
C PHE A 113 2.87 4.78 17.27
N ASN A 114 2.78 6.03 17.70
CA ASN A 114 2.74 6.37 19.12
C ASN A 114 1.31 6.22 19.64
N LYS A 115 1.10 5.30 20.58
CA LYS A 115 -0.22 4.97 21.13
C LYS A 115 -0.84 6.11 21.95
N LYS A 116 0.00 6.98 22.54
CA LYS A 116 -0.46 8.08 23.38
C LYS A 116 -0.87 9.30 22.55
N SER A 117 -0.05 9.69 21.58
CA SER A 117 -0.34 10.83 20.72
C SER A 117 -1.36 10.52 19.62
N GLY A 118 -1.45 9.25 19.19
CA GLY A 118 -2.29 8.85 18.05
C GLY A 118 -1.68 9.15 16.69
N TYR A 119 -0.35 9.44 16.60
CA TYR A 119 0.35 9.79 15.37
C TYR A 119 1.48 8.81 15.06
N TYR A 120 1.84 8.71 13.78
CA TYR A 120 3.12 8.12 13.41
C TYR A 120 4.26 9.06 13.77
N VAL A 121 5.32 8.50 14.30
CA VAL A 121 6.48 9.29 14.72
C VAL A 121 7.27 9.82 13.51
N SER A 122 8.11 10.84 13.76
CA SER A 122 9.03 11.36 12.74
C SER A 122 10.06 10.28 12.32
N HIS A 123 10.65 10.45 11.15
CA HIS A 123 11.73 9.60 10.62
C HIS A 123 12.83 9.38 11.66
N ARG A 124 13.35 10.45 12.26
CA ARG A 124 14.40 10.38 13.26
C ARG A 124 14.03 9.48 14.46
N LEU A 125 12.87 9.73 15.07
CA LEU A 125 12.42 8.95 16.23
C LEU A 125 12.14 7.49 15.84
N ARG A 126 11.64 7.26 14.64
CA ARG A 126 11.42 5.92 14.11
C ARG A 126 12.74 5.12 14.02
N LEU A 127 13.82 5.73 13.50
CA LEU A 127 15.14 5.08 13.45
C LEU A 127 15.70 4.81 14.84
N GLU A 128 15.49 5.71 15.80
CA GLU A 128 15.87 5.51 17.21
C GLU A 128 15.13 4.31 17.83
N VAL A 129 13.81 4.19 17.59
CA VAL A 129 13.00 3.05 18.04
C VAL A 129 13.47 1.75 17.39
N PHE A 130 13.70 1.75 16.06
CA PHE A 130 14.18 0.56 15.35
C PHE A 130 15.55 0.10 15.86
N SER A 131 16.46 1.04 16.11
CA SER A 131 17.78 0.75 16.70
C SER A 131 17.66 0.17 18.10
N THR A 132 16.82 0.75 18.97
CA THR A 132 16.59 0.28 20.33
C THR A 132 16.05 -1.15 20.35
N LEU A 133 15.12 -1.46 19.44
CA LEU A 133 14.51 -2.78 19.32
C LEU A 133 15.31 -3.75 18.41
N GLN A 134 16.41 -3.29 17.82
CA GLN A 134 17.26 -4.07 16.90
C GLN A 134 16.50 -4.65 15.70
N LEU A 135 15.60 -3.87 15.12
CA LEU A 135 14.77 -4.27 14.02
C LEU A 135 15.46 -4.09 12.66
N LYS A 136 15.21 -5.01 11.74
CA LYS A 136 15.55 -4.84 10.33
C LYS A 136 14.59 -3.87 9.67
N THR A 137 15.06 -3.14 8.65
CA THR A 137 14.28 -2.18 7.86
C THR A 137 14.40 -2.48 6.37
N PRO A 138 13.40 -2.08 5.56
CA PRO A 138 13.59 -1.97 4.11
C PRO A 138 14.77 -1.05 3.79
N GLU A 139 15.37 -1.21 2.60
CA GLU A 139 16.43 -0.32 2.15
C GLU A 139 15.90 1.10 1.97
N GLU A 140 16.61 2.09 2.53
CA GLU A 140 16.37 3.50 2.31
C GLU A 140 17.24 3.98 1.15
N PHE A 141 16.61 4.40 0.05
CA PHE A 141 17.32 4.81 -1.15
C PHE A 141 17.70 6.29 -1.14
N MET A 142 16.82 7.12 -0.58
CA MET A 142 16.98 8.57 -0.58
C MET A 142 16.26 9.19 0.61
N THR A 143 16.87 10.24 1.14
CA THR A 143 16.25 11.12 2.13
C THR A 143 16.58 12.55 1.73
N PHE A 144 15.59 13.45 1.74
CA PHE A 144 15.78 14.89 1.50
C PHE A 144 15.12 15.67 2.61
N GLU A 145 15.89 16.49 3.28
CA GLU A 145 15.40 17.47 4.25
C GLU A 145 14.62 18.61 3.54
N PRO A 146 13.76 19.36 4.24
CA PRO A 146 12.99 20.46 3.64
C PRO A 146 13.82 21.46 2.86
N ASP A 147 14.96 21.89 3.41
CA ASP A 147 15.86 22.85 2.78
C ASP A 147 16.44 22.30 1.46
N GLU A 148 16.75 21.03 1.41
CA GLU A 148 17.26 20.37 0.20
C GLU A 148 16.19 20.33 -0.91
N LEU A 149 14.92 20.09 -0.55
CA LEU A 149 13.81 20.09 -1.52
C LEU A 149 13.54 21.48 -2.12
N LEU A 150 13.88 22.56 -1.41
CA LEU A 150 13.75 23.91 -1.89
C LEU A 150 14.88 24.33 -2.86
N ILE A 151 16.08 23.80 -2.64
CA ILE A 151 17.30 24.22 -3.35
C ILE A 151 17.56 23.34 -4.58
N LEU A 152 17.31 22.03 -4.48
CA LEU A 152 17.64 21.07 -5.52
C LEU A 152 16.69 21.15 -6.72
N ASN A 153 17.21 20.75 -7.89
CA ASN A 153 16.41 20.68 -9.10
C ASN A 153 15.33 19.58 -8.97
N LYS A 154 14.05 19.99 -9.03
CA LYS A 154 12.88 19.09 -8.88
C LYS A 154 12.86 17.96 -9.90
N GLU A 155 13.25 18.21 -11.15
CA GLU A 155 13.26 17.19 -12.20
C GLU A 155 14.31 16.12 -11.89
N LYS A 156 15.47 16.52 -11.36
CA LYS A 156 16.52 15.60 -10.95
C LYS A 156 16.10 14.74 -9.77
N ILE A 157 15.41 15.32 -8.77
CA ILE A 157 14.85 14.56 -7.63
C ILE A 157 13.84 13.55 -8.14
N LEU A 158 12.88 13.96 -8.97
CA LEU A 158 11.85 13.08 -9.52
C LEU A 158 12.43 11.97 -10.41
N SER A 159 13.49 12.25 -11.17
CA SER A 159 14.20 11.23 -11.94
C SER A 159 14.86 10.20 -11.02
N GLY A 160 15.59 10.67 -10.00
CA GLY A 160 16.21 9.79 -9.02
C GLY A 160 15.23 8.89 -8.29
N ILE A 161 14.07 9.43 -7.87
CA ILE A 161 12.99 8.66 -7.26
C ILE A 161 12.50 7.56 -8.21
N LYS A 162 12.27 7.89 -9.49
CA LYS A 162 11.82 6.90 -10.49
C LYS A 162 12.85 5.80 -10.74
N GLU A 163 14.13 6.13 -10.70
CA GLU A 163 15.22 5.17 -10.86
C GLU A 163 15.32 4.15 -9.71
N CYS A 164 14.72 4.45 -8.56
CA CYS A 164 14.66 3.53 -7.43
C CYS A 164 13.53 2.50 -7.55
N VAL A 165 12.56 2.72 -8.43
CA VAL A 165 11.41 1.81 -8.58
C VAL A 165 11.87 0.43 -9.06
N GLY A 166 11.65 -0.57 -8.24
CA GLY A 166 12.04 -1.96 -8.49
C GLY A 166 13.47 -2.31 -8.09
N LYS A 167 14.28 -1.36 -7.63
CA LYS A 167 15.57 -1.69 -7.00
C LYS A 167 15.35 -2.52 -5.76
N SER A 168 16.19 -3.53 -5.56
CA SER A 168 16.20 -4.36 -4.37
C SER A 168 17.50 -5.16 -4.31
N ASN A 169 18.10 -5.18 -3.13
CA ASN A 169 19.23 -6.03 -2.81
C ASN A 169 18.81 -7.38 -2.22
N LEU A 170 17.53 -7.52 -1.86
CA LEU A 170 16.96 -8.74 -1.29
C LEU A 170 16.46 -9.71 -2.35
N THR A 171 16.16 -9.25 -3.56
CA THR A 171 15.63 -10.11 -4.65
C THR A 171 16.66 -11.07 -5.19
N LEU A 172 16.21 -12.27 -5.59
CA LEU A 172 17.06 -13.30 -6.19
C LEU A 172 17.66 -12.81 -7.52
N ILE A 173 16.85 -12.15 -8.34
CA ILE A 173 17.30 -11.44 -9.54
C ILE A 173 17.38 -9.96 -9.18
N PRO A 174 18.54 -9.28 -9.31
CA PRO A 174 18.68 -7.89 -8.94
C PRO A 174 17.64 -6.98 -9.62
N ASN A 175 17.15 -5.97 -8.89
CA ASN A 175 16.22 -4.96 -9.39
C ASN A 175 14.88 -5.52 -9.91
N THR A 176 14.39 -6.60 -9.32
CA THR A 176 13.06 -7.16 -9.59
C THR A 176 12.10 -6.97 -8.42
N GLY A 177 12.34 -5.98 -7.56
CA GLY A 177 11.49 -5.59 -6.45
C GLY A 177 10.13 -5.07 -6.87
N GLU A 178 9.21 -4.96 -5.93
CA GLU A 178 7.85 -4.47 -6.18
C GLU A 178 7.85 -2.98 -6.58
N GLY A 179 8.57 -2.15 -5.84
CA GLY A 179 8.58 -0.71 -6.02
C GLY A 179 9.19 0.04 -4.87
N ILE A 180 8.69 1.24 -4.64
CA ILE A 180 9.12 2.13 -3.56
C ILE A 180 7.94 2.70 -2.79
N VAL A 181 8.19 3.13 -1.54
CA VAL A 181 7.30 3.94 -0.72
C VAL A 181 7.95 5.28 -0.46
N ILE A 182 7.16 6.36 -0.60
CA ILE A 182 7.56 7.74 -0.33
C ILE A 182 6.75 8.23 0.86
N LYS A 183 7.44 8.71 1.89
CA LYS A 183 6.83 9.23 3.13
C LYS A 183 7.46 10.55 3.55
N SER A 184 6.72 11.31 4.34
CA SER A 184 7.22 12.48 5.03
C SER A 184 8.21 12.11 6.14
N LEU A 185 9.25 12.93 6.34
CA LEU A 185 10.18 12.83 7.47
C LEU A 185 9.55 13.31 8.79
N GLY A 186 8.51 14.13 8.72
CA GLY A 186 7.82 14.69 9.89
C GLY A 186 6.94 13.67 10.62
N VAL A 187 6.34 14.14 11.70
CA VAL A 187 5.24 13.44 12.38
C VAL A 187 4.03 13.39 11.44
N ARG A 188 3.38 12.23 11.34
CA ARG A 188 2.31 12.01 10.38
C ARG A 188 0.98 11.72 11.07
N ASP A 189 -0.04 12.46 10.65
CA ASP A 189 -1.42 12.25 11.05
C ASP A 189 -2.00 11.05 10.27
N PRO A 190 -2.60 10.05 10.92
CA PRO A 190 -3.28 8.95 10.25
C PRO A 190 -4.34 9.39 9.24
N ASP A 191 -5.06 10.46 9.53
CA ASP A 191 -6.16 10.96 8.70
C ASP A 191 -5.67 11.84 7.54
N ASN A 192 -4.45 12.40 7.67
CA ASN A 192 -3.84 13.28 6.66
C ASN A 192 -2.37 12.91 6.44
N ASN A 193 -2.13 11.67 6.05
CA ASN A 193 -0.78 11.13 5.87
C ASN A 193 -0.42 11.02 4.38
N PRO A 194 0.35 11.94 3.84
CA PRO A 194 0.78 11.89 2.44
C PRO A 194 1.88 10.83 2.24
N SER A 195 1.50 9.56 2.26
CA SER A 195 2.38 8.45 1.89
C SER A 195 1.96 7.90 0.54
N TYR A 196 2.94 7.67 -0.34
CA TYR A 196 2.70 7.23 -1.71
C TYR A 196 3.50 5.97 -2.03
N LYS A 197 2.95 5.11 -2.89
CA LYS A 197 3.68 3.98 -3.48
C LYS A 197 3.86 4.19 -4.98
N LEU A 198 5.03 3.88 -5.49
CA LEU A 198 5.30 3.74 -6.91
C LEU A 198 5.78 2.30 -7.15
N VAL A 199 5.05 1.59 -8.00
CA VAL A 199 5.32 0.17 -8.26
C VAL A 199 5.71 -0.05 -9.73
N THR A 200 6.44 -1.13 -9.98
CA THR A 200 6.76 -1.57 -11.34
C THR A 200 5.51 -2.01 -12.09
N ASP A 201 5.56 -2.06 -13.41
CA ASP A 201 4.41 -2.41 -14.26
C ASP A 201 3.79 -3.76 -13.91
N ARG A 202 4.61 -4.70 -13.44
CA ARG A 202 4.18 -6.04 -12.98
C ARG A 202 3.21 -5.99 -11.79
N PHE A 203 3.35 -4.96 -10.94
CA PHE A 203 2.56 -4.79 -9.71
C PHE A 203 1.49 -3.71 -9.83
N ARG A 204 1.31 -3.13 -11.03
CA ARG A 204 0.25 -2.14 -11.24
C ARG A 204 -1.12 -2.78 -11.13
N GLU A 205 -1.90 -2.30 -10.20
CA GLU A 205 -3.29 -2.69 -10.00
C GLU A 205 -4.25 -2.06 -11.03
N THR A 206 -3.71 -1.20 -11.91
CA THR A 206 -4.46 -0.57 -13.00
C THR A 206 -3.70 -0.65 -14.32
N LYS A 207 -4.42 -0.92 -15.41
CA LYS A 207 -3.88 -0.79 -16.77
C LYS A 207 -3.84 0.69 -17.16
N GLY A 208 -2.75 1.14 -17.78
CA GLY A 208 -2.65 2.52 -18.26
C GLY A 208 -3.81 2.85 -19.21
N LEU A 209 -4.54 3.93 -18.95
CA LEU A 209 -5.68 4.39 -19.77
C LEU A 209 -5.32 4.64 -21.26
N LYS A 210 -4.03 4.79 -21.57
CA LYS A 210 -3.53 5.02 -22.94
C LYS A 210 -3.43 3.75 -23.80
N GLN A 211 -3.51 2.55 -23.22
CA GLN A 211 -3.36 1.28 -23.96
C GLN A 211 -4.67 0.72 -24.50
N GLN A 212 -5.82 1.28 -24.13
CA GLN A 212 -7.09 0.85 -24.68
C GLN A 212 -7.47 1.78 -25.86
N LYS A 213 -7.06 1.42 -27.08
CA LYS A 213 -7.77 1.92 -28.27
C LYS A 213 -9.16 1.30 -28.25
N PRO A 214 -10.23 2.10 -28.25
CA PRO A 214 -11.58 1.55 -28.26
C PRO A 214 -11.83 0.88 -29.63
N THR A 215 -11.79 -0.44 -29.65
CA THR A 215 -12.35 -1.23 -30.74
C THR A 215 -13.73 -1.72 -30.27
N GLY A 216 -14.76 -0.95 -30.58
CA GLY A 216 -16.14 -1.36 -30.30
C GLY A 216 -16.88 -0.48 -29.26
N LEU A 217 -18.20 -0.54 -29.31
CA LEU A 217 -19.17 0.36 -28.68
C LEU A 217 -19.29 0.30 -27.12
N GLN A 218 -18.47 -0.47 -26.41
CA GLN A 218 -18.52 -0.57 -24.96
C GLN A 218 -17.12 -0.53 -24.33
N VAL A 219 -16.64 0.67 -23.98
CA VAL A 219 -15.53 0.78 -23.03
C VAL A 219 -16.13 0.58 -21.63
N HIS A 220 -15.86 -0.57 -21.03
CA HIS A 220 -16.19 -0.81 -19.63
C HIS A 220 -15.33 0.10 -18.74
N LEU A 221 -15.97 1.00 -18.00
CA LEU A 221 -15.29 2.04 -17.19
C LEU A 221 -14.39 1.46 -16.10
N VAL A 222 -14.55 0.18 -15.79
CA VAL A 222 -13.78 -0.54 -14.75
C VAL A 222 -12.71 -1.50 -15.30
N ASP A 223 -12.69 -1.79 -16.60
CA ASP A 223 -11.80 -2.81 -17.17
C ASP A 223 -10.30 -2.53 -16.92
N TYR A 224 -9.95 -1.24 -16.80
CA TYR A 224 -8.57 -0.85 -16.48
C TYR A 224 -8.13 -1.27 -15.08
N ALA A 225 -9.06 -1.45 -14.15
CA ALA A 225 -8.82 -1.83 -12.77
C ALA A 225 -8.88 -3.35 -12.54
N ILE A 226 -9.40 -4.12 -13.51
CA ILE A 226 -9.45 -5.58 -13.47
C ILE A 226 -8.10 -6.12 -13.97
N THR A 227 -7.17 -6.38 -13.05
CA THR A 227 -5.80 -6.79 -13.38
C THR A 227 -5.40 -8.06 -12.65
N GLU A 228 -4.45 -8.81 -13.25
CA GLU A 228 -3.85 -9.98 -12.62
C GLU A 228 -3.09 -9.61 -11.33
N ALA A 229 -2.44 -8.45 -11.30
CA ALA A 229 -1.73 -7.97 -10.12
C ALA A 229 -2.67 -7.79 -8.93
N ARG A 230 -3.83 -7.15 -9.14
CA ARG A 230 -4.86 -6.99 -8.11
C ARG A 230 -5.42 -8.33 -7.65
N MET A 231 -5.68 -9.26 -8.59
CA MET A 231 -6.13 -10.60 -8.27
C MET A 231 -5.11 -11.35 -7.40
N LYS A 232 -3.84 -11.35 -7.77
CA LYS A 232 -2.76 -11.99 -6.99
C LYS A 232 -2.65 -11.41 -5.59
N LYS A 233 -2.67 -10.08 -5.44
CA LYS A 233 -2.68 -9.39 -4.15
C LYS A 233 -3.77 -9.94 -3.21
N ILE A 234 -4.98 -10.14 -3.73
CA ILE A 234 -6.11 -10.64 -2.93
C ILE A 234 -5.96 -12.11 -2.61
N ILE A 235 -5.49 -12.93 -3.56
CA ILE A 235 -5.23 -14.35 -3.32
C ILE A 235 -4.19 -14.51 -2.21
N PHE A 236 -3.04 -13.81 -2.29
CA PHE A 236 -2.02 -13.88 -1.23
C PHE A 236 -2.56 -13.43 0.12
N LYS A 237 -3.37 -12.36 0.15
CA LYS A 237 -4.07 -11.96 1.38
C LYS A 237 -4.92 -13.10 1.95
N LYS A 238 -5.65 -13.86 1.10
CA LYS A 238 -6.48 -15.00 1.56
C LYS A 238 -5.65 -16.19 2.03
N LEU A 239 -4.48 -16.41 1.44
CA LEU A 239 -3.51 -17.39 1.94
C LEU A 239 -2.94 -16.97 3.30
N ASP A 240 -2.54 -15.72 3.46
CA ASP A 240 -2.04 -15.17 4.72
C ASP A 240 -3.08 -15.24 5.84
N GLU A 241 -4.36 -14.97 5.52
CA GLU A 241 -5.49 -15.06 6.43
C GLU A 241 -5.93 -16.52 6.69
N GLN A 242 -5.29 -17.52 6.07
CA GLN A 242 -5.63 -18.95 6.12
C GLN A 242 -7.08 -19.26 5.71
N VAL A 243 -7.68 -18.39 4.90
CA VAL A 243 -8.99 -18.60 4.27
C VAL A 243 -8.87 -19.56 3.09
N LEU A 244 -7.72 -19.49 2.39
CA LEU A 244 -7.30 -20.41 1.33
C LEU A 244 -5.96 -21.05 1.72
N THR A 245 -5.69 -22.23 1.14
CA THR A 245 -4.39 -22.91 1.18
C THR A 245 -3.82 -23.01 -0.22
N GLU A 246 -2.52 -23.30 -0.36
CA GLU A 246 -1.88 -23.53 -1.68
C GLU A 246 -2.57 -24.69 -2.46
N GLU A 247 -3.06 -25.71 -1.75
CA GLU A 247 -3.79 -26.85 -2.33
C GLU A 247 -5.16 -26.45 -2.91
N ASP A 248 -5.74 -25.36 -2.38
CA ASP A 248 -7.00 -24.82 -2.92
C ASP A 248 -6.80 -24.14 -4.29
N LEU A 249 -5.58 -23.71 -4.62
CA LEU A 249 -5.27 -23.01 -5.87
C LEU A 249 -5.22 -23.96 -7.07
N SER A 250 -6.35 -24.57 -7.38
CA SER A 250 -6.51 -25.48 -8.51
C SER A 250 -7.81 -25.21 -9.27
N LEU A 251 -7.86 -25.62 -10.54
CA LEU A 251 -9.09 -25.49 -11.33
C LEU A 251 -10.26 -26.28 -10.74
N GLN A 252 -10.00 -27.39 -10.04
CA GLN A 252 -11.03 -28.19 -9.36
C GLN A 252 -11.72 -27.39 -8.26
N ASN A 253 -11.00 -26.49 -7.61
CA ASN A 253 -11.48 -25.65 -6.52
C ASN A 253 -11.91 -24.25 -6.98
N PHE A 254 -12.08 -24.01 -8.30
CA PHE A 254 -12.40 -22.69 -8.86
C PHE A 254 -13.56 -22.00 -8.13
N GLY A 255 -14.66 -22.72 -7.86
CA GLY A 255 -15.82 -22.15 -7.16
C GLY A 255 -15.50 -21.71 -5.72
N LYS A 256 -14.69 -22.46 -4.98
CA LYS A 256 -14.21 -22.11 -3.63
C LYS A 256 -13.34 -20.86 -3.68
N VAL A 257 -12.37 -20.83 -4.59
CA VAL A 257 -11.47 -19.67 -4.75
C VAL A 257 -12.25 -18.43 -5.15
N MET A 258 -13.12 -18.51 -6.16
CA MET A 258 -13.98 -17.40 -6.58
C MET A 258 -14.85 -16.87 -5.44
N GLY A 259 -15.50 -17.73 -4.69
CA GLY A 259 -16.32 -17.35 -3.53
C GLY A 259 -15.54 -16.60 -2.46
N SER A 260 -14.26 -16.96 -2.27
CA SER A 260 -13.39 -16.34 -1.28
C SER A 260 -12.81 -14.99 -1.71
N VAL A 261 -12.61 -14.76 -3.03
CA VAL A 261 -11.90 -13.55 -3.52
C VAL A 261 -12.81 -12.51 -4.15
N ALA A 262 -13.99 -12.89 -4.68
CA ALA A 262 -14.80 -12.01 -5.52
C ALA A 262 -15.23 -10.73 -4.81
N LYS A 263 -15.70 -10.83 -3.57
CA LYS A 263 -16.12 -9.66 -2.79
C LYS A 263 -14.93 -8.74 -2.48
N ASP A 264 -13.83 -9.27 -1.99
CA ASP A 264 -12.64 -8.47 -1.67
C ASP A 264 -12.09 -7.77 -2.93
N PHE A 265 -12.17 -8.43 -4.09
CA PHE A 265 -11.73 -7.86 -5.36
C PHE A 265 -12.61 -6.65 -5.78
N GLN A 266 -13.93 -6.77 -5.59
CA GLN A 266 -14.87 -5.69 -5.85
C GLN A 266 -14.66 -4.52 -4.89
N ASP A 267 -14.56 -4.81 -3.60
CA ASP A 267 -14.36 -3.81 -2.55
C ASP A 267 -13.04 -3.05 -2.76
N ASP A 268 -11.96 -3.73 -3.12
CA ASP A 268 -10.65 -3.12 -3.40
C ASP A 268 -10.71 -2.16 -4.62
N ILE A 269 -11.45 -2.52 -5.69
CA ILE A 269 -11.67 -1.62 -6.83
C ILE A 269 -12.48 -0.40 -6.39
N ILE A 270 -13.55 -0.59 -5.63
CA ILE A 270 -14.39 0.50 -5.15
C ILE A 270 -13.58 1.45 -4.28
N GLU A 271 -12.81 0.92 -3.34
CA GLU A 271 -11.99 1.75 -2.45
C GLU A 271 -10.89 2.52 -3.19
N GLU A 272 -10.27 1.92 -4.21
CA GLU A 272 -9.07 2.52 -4.84
C GLU A 272 -9.38 3.34 -6.08
N GLU A 273 -10.44 3.04 -6.82
CA GLU A 273 -10.66 3.58 -8.15
C GLU A 273 -11.95 4.42 -8.29
N MET A 274 -12.79 4.50 -7.26
CA MET A 274 -14.10 5.17 -7.36
C MET A 274 -13.98 6.62 -7.86
N ASP A 275 -13.02 7.38 -7.36
CA ASP A 275 -12.84 8.79 -7.77
C ASP A 275 -12.51 8.91 -9.26
N GLU A 276 -11.63 8.03 -9.77
CA GLU A 276 -11.28 8.03 -11.19
C GLU A 276 -12.45 7.53 -12.05
N ILE A 277 -13.22 6.55 -11.58
CA ILE A 277 -14.44 6.07 -12.24
C ILE A 277 -15.47 7.20 -12.33
N ILE A 278 -15.72 7.92 -11.24
CA ILE A 278 -16.64 9.07 -11.21
C ILE A 278 -16.16 10.16 -12.17
N LYS A 279 -14.87 10.46 -12.18
CA LYS A 279 -14.28 11.45 -13.10
C LYS A 279 -14.48 11.05 -14.56
N GLN A 280 -14.32 9.78 -14.92
CA GLN A 280 -14.57 9.29 -16.27
C GLN A 280 -16.06 9.37 -16.64
N ILE A 281 -16.96 9.03 -15.72
CA ILE A 281 -18.41 9.19 -15.90
C ILE A 281 -18.75 10.65 -16.19
N ARG A 282 -18.29 11.59 -15.36
CA ARG A 282 -18.53 13.04 -15.55
C ARG A 282 -18.01 13.52 -16.90
N LYS A 283 -16.80 13.10 -17.28
CA LYS A 283 -16.21 13.43 -18.58
C LYS A 283 -17.04 12.91 -19.76
N ARG A 284 -17.57 11.69 -19.65
CA ARG A 284 -18.43 11.09 -20.67
C ARG A 284 -19.76 11.82 -20.79
N ILE A 285 -20.41 12.13 -19.65
CA ILE A 285 -21.63 12.95 -19.62
C ILE A 285 -21.39 14.30 -20.27
N GLY A 286 -20.32 15.01 -19.90
CA GLY A 286 -19.97 16.31 -20.48
C GLY A 286 -19.74 16.29 -22.00
N LYS A 287 -19.28 15.15 -22.54
CA LYS A 287 -19.12 14.97 -24.00
C LYS A 287 -20.44 14.63 -24.72
N GLN A 288 -21.35 13.93 -24.05
CA GLN A 288 -22.60 13.46 -24.67
C GLN A 288 -23.74 14.47 -24.53
N LEU A 289 -23.79 15.21 -23.43
CA LEU A 289 -24.84 16.16 -23.13
C LEU A 289 -25.05 17.22 -24.23
N PRO A 290 -24.01 17.83 -24.84
CA PRO A 290 -24.17 18.77 -25.95
C PRO A 290 -24.85 18.15 -27.17
N ASN A 291 -24.61 16.86 -27.42
CA ASN A 291 -25.24 16.15 -28.55
C ASN A 291 -26.75 15.93 -28.37
N LEU A 292 -27.22 15.91 -27.13
CA LEU A 292 -28.65 15.83 -26.80
C LEU A 292 -29.28 17.22 -26.71
N LEU A 293 -28.56 18.18 -26.16
CA LEU A 293 -29.07 19.54 -25.95
C LEU A 293 -29.23 20.32 -27.24
N ARG A 294 -28.27 20.21 -28.18
CA ARG A 294 -28.32 20.96 -29.46
C ARG A 294 -29.57 20.67 -30.28
N PRO A 295 -29.94 19.41 -30.59
CA PRO A 295 -31.18 19.13 -31.33
C PRO A 295 -32.43 19.62 -30.61
N PHE A 296 -32.46 19.52 -29.27
CA PHE A 296 -33.59 20.02 -28.48
C PHE A 296 -33.76 21.55 -28.61
N LEU A 297 -32.65 22.30 -28.54
CA LEU A 297 -32.71 23.76 -28.73
C LEU A 297 -33.08 24.15 -30.16
N GLU A 298 -32.54 23.44 -31.15
CA GLU A 298 -32.91 23.66 -32.57
C GLU A 298 -34.40 23.39 -32.84
N GLU A 299 -35.01 22.44 -32.15
CA GLU A 299 -36.44 22.16 -32.22
C GLU A 299 -37.25 23.29 -31.56
N LYS A 300 -36.81 23.77 -30.40
CA LYS A 300 -37.46 24.90 -29.70
C LYS A 300 -37.36 26.21 -30.47
N ASP A 301 -36.23 26.47 -31.11
CA ASP A 301 -36.10 27.68 -31.95
C ASP A 301 -37.04 27.65 -33.16
N ARG A 302 -37.27 26.47 -33.76
CA ARG A 302 -38.27 26.33 -34.84
C ARG A 302 -39.70 26.57 -34.34
N GLU A 303 -40.09 25.96 -33.20
CA GLU A 303 -41.41 26.18 -32.60
C GLU A 303 -41.68 27.67 -32.27
N MET A 304 -40.66 28.43 -31.88
CA MET A 304 -40.76 29.86 -31.58
C MET A 304 -40.71 30.76 -32.83
N GLY A 305 -40.11 30.30 -33.93
CA GLY A 305 -40.02 31.04 -35.18
C GLY A 305 -41.25 30.91 -36.08
N ASP A 306 -42.13 29.94 -35.77
CA ASP A 306 -43.42 29.73 -36.47
C ASP A 306 -44.61 30.45 -35.77
N LEU A 307 -44.34 31.25 -34.72
CA LEU A 307 -45.32 32.12 -34.01
C LEU A 307 -45.10 33.60 -34.41
#